data_8054df88f9ed7b26cee9ee6f0d839351
#
_entry.id   8054df88f9ed7b26cee9ee6f0d839351
#
_cell.length_a   1.000
_cell.length_b   1.000
_cell.length_c   1.000
_cell.angle_alpha   90.00
_cell.angle_beta   90.00
_cell.angle_gamma   90.00
#
_symmetry.space_group_name_H-M   'P 1'
#
loop_
_entity.id
_entity.type
_entity.pdbx_description
1 polymer ?
#
loop_
_entity_poly.entity_id
_entity_poly.type
_entity_poly.pdbx_seq_one_letter_code
_entity_poly.pdbx_strand_id
1 'polypeptide(L)'
;MSYTTQMDAARQGIITPEMEIVAAKESMDVEVLREHIAKGHAIIPCNKNHTSIDPSGIGSMLKTKINVNLGISRDCKDMDVEIEKVNNAVKMGAESIMDLSSYGDTRTFRKRLTKECPAIIGTVPIYDAVVYYHKALKDITAKEWLDIVRMHAEDGVDFMTTHCGINRAMYERFKNNKRLMNIVSRGGSIMFAWMAMTGEENPFYEHYDEVLDICREYDITMSLGDACRAGCLADATDVAQIGELVTLGELTQRAWDKDVQVMIEGPGHMPLNQIAANMEIQKTICKGAPFYVLGPLVTDIAPGYDHITAAIGGAIAATYGASFLCYVTPAEHLRLPNLDDVKEGIIASKIAAHAADIAKGIPGAMELDNKMACARKKLDWEETFKYSIDPEKARRYRAEAAPEKEDTCSMCGNFCAVKNMNRILDGEIVNIFDE
;
A
#
# COMPACT_ATOMS: atom_id res chain seq x y z
N MET A 1 -8.00 27.95 16.96
CA MET A 1 -8.01 26.74 17.81
C MET A 1 -6.78 25.93 17.40
N SER A 2 -6.01 25.43 18.34
CA SER A 2 -4.81 24.62 18.05
C SER A 2 -5.18 23.15 18.15
N TYR A 3 -4.86 22.35 17.16
CA TYR A 3 -4.95 20.88 17.16
C TYR A 3 -3.55 20.28 17.09
N THR A 4 -3.43 19.01 17.45
CA THR A 4 -2.16 18.29 17.48
C THR A 4 -2.00 17.36 16.30
N THR A 5 -3.09 16.69 15.87
CA THR A 5 -3.10 15.72 14.77
C THR A 5 -4.32 15.92 13.89
N GLN A 6 -4.33 15.32 12.71
CA GLN A 6 -5.51 15.31 11.82
C GLN A 6 -6.75 14.72 12.52
N MET A 7 -6.57 13.67 13.34
CA MET A 7 -7.66 13.07 14.10
C MET A 7 -8.17 14.00 15.21
N ASP A 8 -7.27 14.67 15.91
CA ASP A 8 -7.63 15.67 16.94
C ASP A 8 -8.40 16.83 16.32
N ALA A 9 -7.94 17.39 15.19
CA ALA A 9 -8.67 18.40 14.43
C ALA A 9 -10.07 17.93 14.03
N ALA A 10 -10.17 16.74 13.46
CA ALA A 10 -11.45 16.18 13.00
C ALA A 10 -12.44 16.00 14.14
N ARG A 11 -11.98 15.56 15.32
CA ARG A 11 -12.81 15.40 16.53
C ARG A 11 -13.26 16.73 17.13
N GLN A 12 -12.46 17.78 16.99
CA GLN A 12 -12.84 19.15 17.37
C GLN A 12 -13.76 19.83 16.35
N GLY A 13 -14.12 19.17 15.25
CA GLY A 13 -14.90 19.75 14.16
C GLY A 13 -14.12 20.73 13.28
N ILE A 14 -12.79 20.65 13.30
CA ILE A 14 -11.92 21.51 12.50
C ILE A 14 -11.60 20.80 11.19
N ILE A 15 -11.81 21.49 10.07
CA ILE A 15 -11.35 21.09 8.75
C ILE A 15 -9.94 21.65 8.55
N THR A 16 -8.99 20.78 8.24
CA THR A 16 -7.60 21.17 7.97
C THR A 16 -7.38 21.40 6.48
N PRO A 17 -6.33 22.10 6.06
CA PRO A 17 -5.98 22.25 4.66
C PRO A 17 -5.77 20.90 3.96
N GLU A 18 -5.21 19.91 4.66
CA GLU A 18 -5.00 18.56 4.16
C GLU A 18 -6.31 17.85 3.88
N MET A 19 -7.33 18.01 4.74
CA MET A 19 -8.68 17.47 4.51
C MET A 19 -9.34 18.10 3.28
N GLU A 20 -9.19 19.40 3.06
CA GLU A 20 -9.72 20.08 1.86
C GLU A 20 -9.08 19.54 0.58
N ILE A 21 -7.74 19.37 0.56
CA ILE A 21 -7.01 18.81 -0.58
C ILE A 21 -7.46 17.37 -0.87
N VAL A 22 -7.53 16.54 0.16
CA VAL A 22 -7.93 15.13 0.00
C VAL A 22 -9.39 15.03 -0.46
N ALA A 23 -10.30 15.79 0.13
CA ALA A 23 -11.72 15.79 -0.28
C ALA A 23 -11.90 16.19 -1.75
N ALA A 24 -11.12 17.19 -2.22
CA ALA A 24 -11.13 17.59 -3.62
C ALA A 24 -10.61 16.48 -4.55
N LYS A 25 -9.49 15.80 -4.21
CA LYS A 25 -8.95 14.66 -4.97
C LYS A 25 -9.91 13.48 -5.05
N GLU A 26 -10.66 13.24 -3.98
CA GLU A 26 -11.62 12.14 -3.87
C GLU A 26 -13.02 12.49 -4.39
N SER A 27 -13.25 13.76 -4.78
CA SER A 27 -14.56 14.26 -5.22
C SER A 27 -15.66 14.01 -4.19
N MET A 28 -15.37 14.23 -2.91
CA MET A 28 -16.27 14.01 -1.79
C MET A 28 -16.47 15.28 -0.95
N ASP A 29 -17.51 15.28 -0.14
CA ASP A 29 -17.76 16.34 0.83
C ASP A 29 -16.70 16.29 1.95
N VAL A 30 -16.09 17.43 2.26
CA VAL A 30 -15.02 17.52 3.25
C VAL A 30 -15.51 17.21 4.68
N GLU A 31 -16.78 17.52 4.99
CA GLU A 31 -17.37 17.16 6.29
C GLU A 31 -17.53 15.64 6.44
N VAL A 32 -17.90 14.94 5.37
CA VAL A 32 -17.95 13.47 5.36
C VAL A 32 -16.55 12.90 5.60
N LEU A 33 -15.53 13.43 4.93
CA LEU A 33 -14.14 13.02 5.17
C LEU A 33 -13.72 13.26 6.63
N ARG A 34 -13.99 14.47 7.15
CA ARG A 34 -13.68 14.82 8.55
C ARG A 34 -14.32 13.83 9.53
N GLU A 35 -15.61 13.48 9.33
CA GLU A 35 -16.27 12.50 10.19
C GLU A 35 -15.63 11.10 10.12
N HIS A 36 -15.19 10.65 8.94
CA HIS A 36 -14.47 9.38 8.81
C HIS A 36 -13.12 9.40 9.52
N ILE A 37 -12.39 10.53 9.46
CA ILE A 37 -11.13 10.71 10.20
C ILE A 37 -11.39 10.73 11.71
N ALA A 38 -12.40 11.46 12.17
CA ALA A 38 -12.75 11.52 13.59
C ALA A 38 -13.09 10.15 14.19
N LYS A 39 -13.68 9.26 13.38
CA LYS A 39 -14.00 7.86 13.75
C LYS A 39 -12.83 6.89 13.56
N GLY A 40 -11.75 7.31 12.94
CA GLY A 40 -10.60 6.45 12.60
C GLY A 40 -10.83 5.52 11.39
N HIS A 41 -11.86 5.77 10.58
CA HIS A 41 -12.18 4.98 9.39
C HIS A 41 -11.44 5.45 8.13
N ALA A 42 -10.87 6.66 8.19
CA ALA A 42 -9.97 7.22 7.20
C ALA A 42 -8.82 7.93 7.90
N ILE A 43 -7.69 8.04 7.23
CA ILE A 43 -6.48 8.70 7.72
C ILE A 43 -5.89 9.58 6.61
N ILE A 44 -5.16 10.61 7.03
CA ILE A 44 -4.31 11.42 6.16
C ILE A 44 -2.91 11.39 6.77
N PRO A 45 -2.03 10.46 6.35
CA PRO A 45 -0.65 10.45 6.81
C PRO A 45 0.08 11.71 6.33
N CYS A 46 0.47 12.57 7.26
CA CYS A 46 1.06 13.88 6.93
C CYS A 46 1.84 14.41 8.13
N ASN A 47 3.15 14.13 8.18
CA ASN A 47 4.02 14.62 9.23
C ASN A 47 4.23 16.14 9.10
N LYS A 48 4.23 16.86 10.21
CA LYS A 48 4.45 18.31 10.26
C LYS A 48 5.79 18.76 9.65
N ASN A 49 6.77 17.86 9.60
CA ASN A 49 8.10 18.12 9.03
C ASN A 49 8.23 17.73 7.55
N HIS A 50 7.23 17.07 6.96
CA HIS A 50 7.23 16.74 5.54
C HIS A 50 6.66 17.89 4.72
N THR A 51 7.54 18.79 4.27
CA THR A 51 7.13 20.06 3.64
C THR A 51 6.79 19.99 2.15
N SER A 52 7.16 18.90 1.49
CA SER A 52 6.88 18.69 0.05
C SER A 52 5.65 17.83 -0.22
N ILE A 53 4.98 17.33 0.81
CA ILE A 53 3.86 16.39 0.66
C ILE A 53 2.67 17.00 -0.10
N ASP A 54 2.10 16.21 -1.00
CA ASP A 54 0.79 16.43 -1.60
C ASP A 54 -0.21 15.44 -0.96
N PRO A 55 -0.97 15.85 0.07
CA PRO A 55 -1.70 14.93 0.95
C PRO A 55 -2.63 13.98 0.21
N SER A 56 -2.66 12.71 0.63
CA SER A 56 -3.58 11.69 0.16
C SER A 56 -4.23 10.97 1.32
N GLY A 57 -5.52 10.64 1.19
CA GLY A 57 -6.27 9.93 2.22
C GLY A 57 -6.30 8.42 1.96
N ILE A 58 -6.29 7.63 3.04
CA ILE A 58 -6.40 6.17 3.00
C ILE A 58 -7.56 5.75 3.89
N GLY A 59 -8.51 4.96 3.41
CA GLY A 59 -9.61 4.51 4.26
C GLY A 59 -10.92 4.29 3.55
N SER A 60 -11.98 4.21 4.34
CA SER A 60 -13.35 4.01 3.86
C SER A 60 -13.82 5.17 3.01
N MET A 61 -14.58 4.86 1.96
CA MET A 61 -15.15 5.82 1.00
C MET A 61 -14.12 6.49 0.05
N LEU A 62 -12.84 6.21 0.22
CA LEU A 62 -11.78 6.75 -0.63
C LEU A 62 -11.37 5.73 -1.69
N LYS A 63 -10.77 6.23 -2.78
CA LYS A 63 -10.10 5.38 -3.76
C LYS A 63 -9.06 4.51 -3.08
N THR A 64 -8.90 3.28 -3.54
CA THR A 64 -7.86 2.38 -3.06
C THR A 64 -6.49 2.92 -3.46
N LYS A 65 -5.59 3.09 -2.48
CA LYS A 65 -4.23 3.61 -2.69
C LYS A 65 -3.23 2.48 -2.85
N ILE A 66 -2.10 2.79 -3.48
CA ILE A 66 -0.98 1.85 -3.60
C ILE A 66 0.27 2.38 -2.91
N ASN A 67 1.03 1.48 -2.30
CA ASN A 67 2.34 1.74 -1.72
C ASN A 67 3.43 1.04 -2.49
N VAL A 68 4.54 1.74 -2.73
CA VAL A 68 5.72 1.23 -3.43
C VAL A 68 6.89 1.11 -2.46
N ASN A 69 7.42 -0.10 -2.30
CA ASN A 69 8.56 -0.38 -1.44
C ASN A 69 9.86 -0.17 -2.21
N LEU A 70 10.76 0.63 -1.66
CA LEU A 70 12.07 0.94 -2.19
C LEU A 70 13.07 1.03 -1.05
N GLY A 71 14.34 1.27 -1.33
CA GLY A 71 15.32 1.56 -0.29
C GLY A 71 16.70 1.01 -0.57
N ILE A 72 17.68 1.58 0.12
CA ILE A 72 19.10 1.26 0.00
C ILE A 72 19.39 -0.07 0.71
N SER A 73 20.14 -0.94 0.04
CA SER A 73 20.58 -2.22 0.57
C SER A 73 22.08 -2.45 0.27
N ARG A 74 22.62 -3.57 0.76
CA ARG A 74 24.02 -3.96 0.42
C ARG A 74 24.25 -4.10 -1.08
N ASP A 75 23.23 -4.54 -1.81
CA ASP A 75 23.29 -4.82 -3.24
C ASP A 75 22.82 -3.64 -4.11
N CYS A 76 22.22 -2.62 -3.49
CA CYS A 76 21.82 -1.35 -4.12
C CYS A 76 22.20 -0.19 -3.19
N LYS A 77 23.41 0.35 -3.39
CA LYS A 77 24.01 1.39 -2.54
C LYS A 77 23.86 2.80 -3.10
N ASP A 78 23.46 2.91 -4.36
CA ASP A 78 23.35 4.18 -5.07
C ASP A 78 22.02 4.84 -4.76
N MET A 79 22.07 5.94 -3.99
CA MET A 79 20.91 6.72 -3.61
C MET A 79 20.22 7.35 -4.83
N ASP A 80 20.96 7.74 -5.85
CA ASP A 80 20.39 8.42 -7.00
C ASP A 80 19.58 7.45 -7.85
N VAL A 81 20.00 6.19 -7.95
CA VAL A 81 19.22 5.11 -8.60
C VAL A 81 17.89 4.88 -7.85
N GLU A 82 17.93 4.86 -6.50
CA GLU A 82 16.70 4.70 -5.70
C GLU A 82 15.79 5.93 -5.82
N ILE A 83 16.33 7.14 -5.87
CA ILE A 83 15.55 8.37 -6.12
C ILE A 83 14.93 8.36 -7.52
N GLU A 84 15.63 7.84 -8.52
CA GLU A 84 15.06 7.67 -9.87
C GLU A 84 13.83 6.73 -9.84
N LYS A 85 13.92 5.61 -9.12
CA LYS A 85 12.77 4.70 -8.92
C LYS A 85 11.61 5.42 -8.22
N VAL A 86 11.89 6.21 -7.17
CA VAL A 86 10.89 7.02 -6.46
C VAL A 86 10.19 7.97 -7.43
N ASN A 87 10.95 8.76 -8.20
CA ASN A 87 10.40 9.74 -9.14
C ASN A 87 9.54 9.07 -10.21
N ASN A 88 9.97 7.91 -10.72
CA ASN A 88 9.18 7.13 -11.67
C ASN A 88 7.89 6.60 -11.04
N ALA A 89 7.95 6.08 -9.80
CA ALA A 89 6.78 5.59 -9.09
C ALA A 89 5.74 6.71 -8.87
N VAL A 90 6.18 7.88 -8.42
CA VAL A 90 5.33 9.08 -8.24
C VAL A 90 4.73 9.53 -9.58
N LYS A 91 5.53 9.60 -10.64
CA LYS A 91 5.05 9.94 -12.00
C LYS A 91 3.98 8.95 -12.49
N MET A 92 4.08 7.69 -12.11
CA MET A 92 3.09 6.66 -12.40
C MET A 92 1.88 6.71 -11.46
N GLY A 93 1.86 7.64 -10.51
CA GLY A 93 0.76 7.91 -9.59
C GLY A 93 0.73 6.96 -8.39
N ALA A 94 1.88 6.50 -7.90
CA ALA A 94 1.97 5.90 -6.57
C ALA A 94 1.68 6.97 -5.51
N GLU A 95 0.76 6.70 -4.62
CA GLU A 95 0.37 7.64 -3.56
C GLU A 95 1.32 7.58 -2.36
N SER A 96 2.06 6.49 -2.22
CA SER A 96 2.98 6.28 -1.10
C SER A 96 4.25 5.54 -1.52
N ILE A 97 5.33 5.94 -0.88
CA ILE A 97 6.65 5.30 -0.96
C ILE A 97 7.04 4.83 0.44
N MET A 98 7.39 3.56 0.57
CA MET A 98 7.91 3.01 1.82
C MET A 98 9.41 2.77 1.70
N ASP A 99 10.18 3.52 2.49
CA ASP A 99 11.62 3.36 2.60
C ASP A 99 11.95 2.15 3.49
N LEU A 100 12.43 1.08 2.84
CA LEU A 100 12.87 -0.16 3.49
C LEU A 100 14.40 -0.23 3.58
N SER A 101 15.07 0.89 3.60
CA SER A 101 16.54 0.96 3.68
C SER A 101 17.06 0.17 4.88
N SER A 102 18.11 -0.62 4.61
CA SER A 102 18.72 -1.51 5.59
C SER A 102 20.26 -1.52 5.54
N TYR A 103 20.85 -0.50 4.91
CA TYR A 103 22.30 -0.39 4.75
C TYR A 103 22.75 1.06 4.53
N GLY A 104 23.92 1.40 5.07
CA GLY A 104 24.58 2.69 4.84
C GLY A 104 23.94 3.87 5.60
N ASP A 105 23.97 5.05 5.00
CA ASP A 105 23.38 6.27 5.59
C ASP A 105 21.90 6.39 5.25
N THR A 106 21.08 5.59 5.93
CA THR A 106 19.63 5.55 5.79
C THR A 106 18.99 6.89 6.13
N ARG A 107 19.55 7.62 7.10
CA ARG A 107 19.01 8.91 7.54
C ARG A 107 19.09 9.99 6.48
N THR A 108 20.22 10.08 5.78
CA THR A 108 20.38 11.04 4.66
C THR A 108 19.40 10.71 3.51
N PHE A 109 19.21 9.45 3.19
CA PHE A 109 18.24 9.04 2.17
C PHE A 109 16.81 9.40 2.59
N ARG A 110 16.40 9.09 3.81
CA ARG A 110 15.07 9.39 4.36
C ARG A 110 14.78 10.89 4.38
N LYS A 111 15.73 11.73 4.82
CA LYS A 111 15.60 13.19 4.80
C LYS A 111 15.49 13.74 3.37
N ARG A 112 16.15 13.12 2.41
CA ARG A 112 16.00 13.50 1.01
C ARG A 112 14.60 13.17 0.51
N LEU A 113 14.05 12.00 0.84
CA LEU A 113 12.67 11.63 0.51
C LEU A 113 11.66 12.63 1.06
N THR A 114 11.68 12.89 2.35
CA THR A 114 10.72 13.81 2.99
C THR A 114 10.87 15.27 2.58
N LYS A 115 11.98 15.64 1.95
CA LYS A 115 12.21 16.97 1.40
C LYS A 115 11.79 17.13 -0.05
N GLU A 116 11.93 16.08 -0.87
CA GLU A 116 11.83 16.16 -2.33
C GLU A 116 10.59 15.42 -2.89
N CYS A 117 10.10 14.38 -2.20
CA CYS A 117 9.02 13.54 -2.69
C CYS A 117 7.65 14.08 -2.25
N PRO A 118 6.66 14.24 -3.17
CA PRO A 118 5.32 14.67 -2.79
C PRO A 118 4.41 13.53 -2.31
N ALA A 119 4.82 12.26 -2.45
CA ALA A 119 4.05 11.13 -1.99
C ALA A 119 4.20 10.92 -0.47
N ILE A 120 3.26 10.23 0.15
CA ILE A 120 3.34 9.80 1.54
C ILE A 120 4.61 8.95 1.74
N ILE A 121 5.41 9.24 2.75
CA ILE A 121 6.63 8.49 3.09
C ILE A 121 6.39 7.62 4.31
N GLY A 122 6.54 6.31 4.12
CA GLY A 122 6.52 5.32 5.20
C GLY A 122 7.88 4.72 5.50
N THR A 123 8.08 4.24 6.72
CA THR A 123 9.30 3.52 7.12
C THR A 123 9.03 2.39 8.10
N VAL A 124 10.04 1.54 8.29
CA VAL A 124 10.04 0.46 9.29
C VAL A 124 11.22 0.70 10.25
N PRO A 125 11.03 1.41 11.37
CA PRO A 125 12.14 1.84 12.25
C PRO A 125 13.03 0.69 12.75
N ILE A 126 12.49 -0.50 12.93
CA ILE A 126 13.25 -1.67 13.40
C ILE A 126 14.42 -2.04 12.46
N TYR A 127 14.33 -1.75 11.16
CA TYR A 127 15.44 -2.02 10.23
C TYR A 127 16.60 -1.09 10.50
N ASP A 128 16.29 0.19 10.74
CA ASP A 128 17.29 1.23 10.95
C ASP A 128 18.01 1.08 12.29
N ALA A 129 17.32 0.63 13.34
CA ALA A 129 17.95 0.42 14.65
C ALA A 129 19.15 -0.53 14.58
N VAL A 130 19.03 -1.63 13.84
CA VAL A 130 20.11 -2.61 13.63
C VAL A 130 21.28 -1.98 12.87
N VAL A 131 20.98 -1.14 11.87
CA VAL A 131 21.98 -0.47 11.02
C VAL A 131 22.66 0.67 11.79
N TYR A 132 21.90 1.47 12.49
CA TYR A 132 22.39 2.69 13.16
C TYR A 132 23.29 2.40 14.35
N TYR A 133 22.89 1.47 15.23
CA TYR A 133 23.64 1.21 16.47
C TYR A 133 24.86 0.30 16.26
N HIS A 134 24.96 -0.46 15.18
CA HIS A 134 26.03 -1.42 14.92
C HIS A 134 26.32 -2.38 16.09
N LYS A 135 25.26 -2.74 16.85
CA LYS A 135 25.32 -3.65 18.00
C LYS A 135 24.80 -5.03 17.64
N ALA A 136 25.15 -6.02 18.46
CA ALA A 136 24.42 -7.29 18.41
C ALA A 136 22.96 -7.07 18.78
N LEU A 137 22.04 -7.73 18.09
CA LEU A 137 20.61 -7.52 18.23
C LEU A 137 20.14 -7.55 19.70
N LYS A 138 20.64 -8.50 20.49
CA LYS A 138 20.33 -8.66 21.92
C LYS A 138 20.80 -7.51 22.81
N ASP A 139 21.73 -6.68 22.34
CA ASP A 139 22.33 -5.58 23.10
C ASP A 139 21.67 -4.23 22.78
N ILE A 140 20.66 -4.23 21.88
CA ILE A 140 19.82 -3.03 21.62
C ILE A 140 18.79 -2.95 22.72
N THR A 141 18.80 -1.85 23.46
CA THR A 141 17.93 -1.60 24.60
C THR A 141 16.54 -1.11 24.17
N ALA A 142 15.52 -1.27 25.03
CA ALA A 142 14.18 -0.73 24.80
C ALA A 142 14.22 0.78 24.47
N LYS A 143 15.05 1.55 25.20
CA LYS A 143 15.21 2.98 24.92
C LYS A 143 15.75 3.24 23.50
N GLU A 144 16.72 2.49 23.05
CA GLU A 144 17.28 2.65 21.69
C GLU A 144 16.27 2.32 20.60
N TRP A 145 15.37 1.35 20.82
CA TRP A 145 14.24 1.10 19.91
C TRP A 145 13.31 2.31 19.80
N LEU A 146 13.01 2.99 20.90
CA LEU A 146 12.18 4.20 20.91
C LEU A 146 12.91 5.42 20.34
N ASP A 147 14.20 5.57 20.62
CA ASP A 147 15.02 6.67 20.07
C ASP A 147 15.05 6.64 18.52
N ILE A 148 15.06 5.45 17.91
CA ILE A 148 14.95 5.31 16.44
C ILE A 148 13.57 5.75 15.95
N VAL A 149 12.49 5.40 16.63
CA VAL A 149 11.14 5.89 16.27
C VAL A 149 11.10 7.41 16.27
N ARG A 150 11.65 8.05 17.31
CA ARG A 150 11.74 9.50 17.39
C ARG A 150 12.59 10.11 16.27
N MET A 151 13.70 9.48 15.93
CA MET A 151 14.57 9.95 14.84
C MET A 151 13.84 9.94 13.48
N HIS A 152 13.04 8.90 13.19
CA HIS A 152 12.23 8.85 11.97
C HIS A 152 11.14 9.92 11.97
N ALA A 153 10.53 10.17 13.13
CA ALA A 153 9.53 11.21 13.31
C ALA A 153 10.10 12.61 13.01
N GLU A 154 11.26 12.93 13.57
CA GLU A 154 11.99 14.20 13.35
C GLU A 154 12.38 14.39 11.88
N ASP A 155 12.72 13.29 11.18
CA ASP A 155 13.11 13.31 9.78
C ASP A 155 11.93 13.50 8.81
N GLY A 156 10.69 13.57 9.30
CA GLY A 156 9.51 13.94 8.52
C GLY A 156 8.72 12.76 7.93
N VAL A 157 8.89 11.55 8.45
CA VAL A 157 8.15 10.35 7.99
C VAL A 157 6.67 10.44 8.34
N ASP A 158 5.78 10.15 7.38
CA ASP A 158 4.33 10.32 7.53
C ASP A 158 3.65 9.14 8.23
N PHE A 159 4.17 7.94 8.04
CA PHE A 159 3.73 6.76 8.78
C PHE A 159 4.89 5.82 9.12
N MET A 160 4.78 5.13 10.23
CA MET A 160 5.78 4.16 10.65
C MET A 160 5.14 2.80 10.93
N THR A 161 5.73 1.75 10.35
CA THR A 161 5.35 0.38 10.66
C THR A 161 6.10 -0.12 11.88
N THR A 162 5.36 -0.42 12.93
CA THR A 162 5.88 -1.03 14.15
C THR A 162 5.18 -2.36 14.42
N HIS A 163 5.96 -3.40 14.72
CA HIS A 163 5.43 -4.75 14.93
C HIS A 163 5.01 -4.95 16.40
N CYS A 164 4.09 -4.11 16.88
CA CYS A 164 3.59 -4.12 18.25
C CYS A 164 2.73 -5.35 18.58
N GLY A 165 2.18 -6.05 17.59
CA GLY A 165 1.29 -7.19 17.78
C GLY A 165 1.98 -8.43 18.34
N ILE A 166 3.29 -8.57 18.17
CA ILE A 166 4.07 -9.63 18.80
C ILE A 166 4.38 -9.23 20.25
N ASN A 167 3.75 -9.90 21.21
CA ASN A 167 4.07 -9.82 22.63
C ASN A 167 4.48 -11.21 23.16
N ARG A 168 4.83 -11.32 24.44
CA ARG A 168 5.25 -12.60 25.04
C ARG A 168 4.18 -13.69 24.90
N ALA A 169 2.90 -13.33 25.00
CA ALA A 169 1.81 -14.29 24.82
C ALA A 169 1.75 -14.83 23.38
N MET A 170 1.92 -13.95 22.39
CA MET A 170 2.02 -14.32 20.97
C MET A 170 3.27 -15.13 20.66
N TYR A 171 4.41 -14.80 21.27
CA TYR A 171 5.65 -15.55 21.16
C TYR A 171 5.45 -17.02 21.57
N GLU A 172 4.87 -17.27 22.75
CA GLU A 172 4.61 -18.63 23.23
C GLU A 172 3.55 -19.35 22.37
N ARG A 173 2.53 -18.64 21.89
CA ARG A 173 1.53 -19.19 20.98
C ARG A 173 2.16 -19.62 19.67
N PHE A 174 3.03 -18.79 19.09
CA PHE A 174 3.72 -19.06 17.83
C PHE A 174 4.64 -20.28 17.94
N LYS A 175 5.39 -20.45 19.01
CA LYS A 175 6.25 -21.62 19.24
C LYS A 175 5.49 -22.96 19.20
N ASN A 176 4.22 -22.93 19.59
CA ASN A 176 3.34 -24.10 19.58
C ASN A 176 2.57 -24.26 18.26
N ASN A 177 2.65 -23.29 17.35
CA ASN A 177 2.00 -23.31 16.05
C ASN A 177 2.98 -23.82 14.98
N LYS A 178 2.62 -24.89 14.30
CA LYS A 178 3.49 -25.51 13.29
C LYS A 178 3.18 -24.94 11.91
N ARG A 179 3.90 -23.89 11.53
CA ARG A 179 3.85 -23.30 10.19
C ARG A 179 4.86 -23.97 9.25
N LEU A 180 4.57 -23.92 7.94
CA LEU A 180 5.52 -24.32 6.91
C LEU A 180 6.62 -23.25 6.72
N MET A 181 6.25 -21.98 6.73
CA MET A 181 7.16 -20.86 6.43
C MET A 181 7.57 -20.04 7.66
N ASN A 182 7.15 -20.39 8.85
CA ASN A 182 7.43 -19.63 10.08
C ASN A 182 7.04 -18.14 9.97
N ILE A 183 7.91 -17.20 10.43
CA ILE A 183 7.74 -15.76 10.31
C ILE A 183 8.49 -15.27 9.07
N VAL A 184 7.78 -14.68 8.12
CA VAL A 184 8.34 -14.12 6.88
C VAL A 184 8.44 -12.61 6.91
N SER A 185 7.78 -11.95 7.85
CA SER A 185 7.95 -10.53 8.09
C SER A 185 9.37 -10.23 8.58
N ARG A 186 10.12 -9.40 7.85
CA ARG A 186 11.50 -9.04 8.23
C ARG A 186 11.53 -8.36 9.60
N GLY A 187 10.69 -7.35 9.82
CA GLY A 187 10.62 -6.65 11.11
C GLY A 187 10.09 -7.57 12.22
N GLY A 188 9.07 -8.36 11.93
CA GLY A 188 8.53 -9.35 12.86
C GLY A 188 9.58 -10.37 13.29
N SER A 189 10.39 -10.90 12.36
CA SER A 189 11.45 -11.87 12.69
C SER A 189 12.57 -11.27 13.53
N ILE A 190 12.94 -10.00 13.28
CA ILE A 190 13.94 -9.27 14.08
C ILE A 190 13.43 -9.12 15.51
N MET A 191 12.20 -8.66 15.71
CA MET A 191 11.63 -8.49 17.05
C MET A 191 11.44 -9.84 17.76
N PHE A 192 10.95 -10.85 17.06
CA PHE A 192 10.82 -12.18 17.60
C PHE A 192 12.16 -12.76 18.07
N ALA A 193 13.23 -12.56 17.27
CA ALA A 193 14.59 -12.97 17.64
C ALA A 193 15.10 -12.19 18.85
N TRP A 194 14.88 -10.88 18.93
CA TRP A 194 15.26 -10.06 20.07
C TRP A 194 14.59 -10.56 21.36
N MET A 195 13.28 -10.76 21.34
CA MET A 195 12.51 -11.32 22.48
C MET A 195 12.99 -12.73 22.89
N ALA A 196 13.39 -13.55 21.91
CA ALA A 196 13.91 -14.88 22.16
C ALA A 196 15.29 -14.87 22.87
N MET A 197 16.17 -13.93 22.47
CA MET A 197 17.51 -13.80 23.02
C MET A 197 17.56 -13.10 24.37
N THR A 198 16.73 -12.10 24.59
CA THR A 198 16.71 -11.32 25.83
C THR A 198 15.80 -11.91 26.90
N GLY A 199 14.74 -12.58 26.50
CA GLY A 199 13.66 -12.99 27.38
C GLY A 199 12.70 -11.86 27.78
N GLU A 200 12.92 -10.65 27.26
CA GLU A 200 12.12 -9.45 27.56
C GLU A 200 10.88 -9.33 26.69
N GLU A 201 9.95 -8.45 27.05
CA GLU A 201 8.78 -8.11 26.26
C GLU A 201 9.17 -7.25 25.04
N ASN A 202 8.36 -7.28 23.99
CA ASN A 202 8.53 -6.40 22.83
C ASN A 202 8.48 -4.93 23.24
N PRO A 203 9.56 -4.15 23.08
CA PRO A 203 9.60 -2.76 23.50
C PRO A 203 8.52 -1.87 22.87
N PHE A 204 8.11 -2.13 21.61
CA PHE A 204 7.04 -1.38 20.95
C PHE A 204 5.65 -1.71 21.52
N TYR A 205 5.47 -2.89 22.11
CA TYR A 205 4.25 -3.25 22.83
C TYR A 205 4.26 -2.73 24.25
N GLU A 206 5.36 -2.94 24.99
CA GLU A 206 5.50 -2.55 26.39
C GLU A 206 5.44 -1.03 26.56
N HIS A 207 6.16 -0.28 25.71
CA HIS A 207 6.21 1.19 25.70
C HIS A 207 5.30 1.81 24.62
N TYR A 208 4.18 1.14 24.28
CA TYR A 208 3.32 1.60 23.20
C TYR A 208 2.83 3.04 23.38
N ASP A 209 2.52 3.46 24.63
CA ASP A 209 2.06 4.81 24.92
C ASP A 209 3.14 5.87 24.65
N GLU A 210 4.43 5.54 24.86
CA GLU A 210 5.55 6.43 24.53
C GLU A 210 5.72 6.55 23.01
N VAL A 211 5.52 5.46 22.26
CA VAL A 211 5.51 5.48 20.79
C VAL A 211 4.36 6.34 20.28
N LEU A 212 3.18 6.24 20.88
CA LEU A 212 2.01 7.05 20.51
C LEU A 212 2.25 8.54 20.83
N ASP A 213 2.93 8.88 21.92
CA ASP A 213 3.26 10.26 22.27
C ASP A 213 4.19 10.88 21.20
N ILE A 214 5.14 10.10 20.66
CA ILE A 214 5.97 10.53 19.52
C ILE A 214 5.08 10.73 18.28
N CYS A 215 4.22 9.78 17.95
CA CYS A 215 3.33 9.89 16.80
C CYS A 215 2.43 11.11 16.88
N ARG A 216 1.88 11.40 18.05
CA ARG A 216 1.03 12.57 18.30
C ARG A 216 1.80 13.89 18.17
N GLU A 217 3.04 13.95 18.66
CA GLU A 217 3.90 15.15 18.58
C GLU A 217 4.14 15.58 17.12
N TYR A 218 4.35 14.63 16.21
CA TYR A 218 4.71 14.88 14.81
C TYR A 218 3.56 14.66 13.81
N ASP A 219 2.37 14.27 14.26
CA ASP A 219 1.21 13.87 13.45
C ASP A 219 1.51 12.71 12.50
N ILE A 220 2.09 11.65 13.06
CA ILE A 220 2.46 10.45 12.33
C ILE A 220 1.32 9.43 12.44
N THR A 221 0.99 8.81 11.32
CA THR A 221 0.10 7.65 11.31
C THR A 221 0.84 6.40 11.78
N MET A 222 0.28 5.70 12.76
CA MET A 222 0.76 4.40 13.18
C MET A 222 0.31 3.32 12.18
N SER A 223 1.26 2.63 11.55
CA SER A 223 1.01 1.40 10.80
C SER A 223 1.32 0.21 11.71
N LEU A 224 0.28 -0.48 12.17
CA LEU A 224 0.43 -1.65 13.04
C LEU A 224 0.80 -2.86 12.21
N GLY A 225 2.09 -3.24 12.26
CA GLY A 225 2.69 -4.27 11.43
C GLY A 225 2.22 -5.68 11.75
N ASP A 226 2.03 -6.48 10.70
CA ASP A 226 1.62 -7.88 10.74
C ASP A 226 2.82 -8.84 10.76
N ALA A 227 3.47 -8.96 11.89
CA ALA A 227 4.61 -9.85 12.06
C ALA A 227 4.29 -11.32 11.73
N CYS A 228 3.06 -11.73 12.01
CA CYS A 228 2.57 -13.10 11.81
C CYS A 228 1.81 -13.29 10.49
N ARG A 229 1.96 -12.41 9.49
CA ARG A 229 1.38 -12.68 8.17
C ARG A 229 1.91 -13.98 7.58
N ALA A 230 1.08 -14.70 6.84
CA ALA A 230 1.45 -15.95 6.21
C ALA A 230 2.40 -15.71 5.02
N GLY A 231 3.44 -16.55 4.90
CA GLY A 231 4.37 -16.57 3.77
C GLY A 231 4.08 -17.66 2.74
N CYS A 232 3.04 -18.48 2.99
CA CYS A 232 2.51 -19.45 2.04
C CYS A 232 1.02 -19.66 2.32
N LEU A 233 0.30 -20.23 1.36
CA LEU A 233 -1.14 -20.44 1.47
C LEU A 233 -1.54 -21.34 2.65
N ALA A 234 -0.70 -22.32 2.98
CA ALA A 234 -0.99 -23.28 4.06
C ALA A 234 -0.99 -22.64 5.46
N ASP A 235 -0.26 -21.54 5.64
CA ASP A 235 -0.14 -20.84 6.92
C ASP A 235 -1.18 -19.72 7.09
N ALA A 236 -2.00 -19.46 6.06
CA ALA A 236 -2.98 -18.37 6.07
C ALA A 236 -4.09 -18.62 7.11
N THR A 237 -4.52 -17.54 7.76
CA THR A 237 -5.65 -17.53 8.72
C THR A 237 -5.42 -18.45 9.92
N ASP A 238 -4.16 -18.70 10.27
CA ASP A 238 -3.82 -19.54 11.41
C ASP A 238 -3.98 -18.79 12.75
N VAL A 239 -3.77 -19.52 13.84
CA VAL A 239 -3.89 -19.01 15.22
C VAL A 239 -2.92 -17.84 15.48
N ALA A 240 -1.75 -17.83 14.82
CA ALA A 240 -0.76 -16.76 14.99
C ALA A 240 -1.22 -15.48 14.28
N GLN A 241 -1.64 -15.57 13.01
CA GLN A 241 -2.13 -14.43 12.25
C GLN A 241 -3.35 -13.78 12.91
N ILE A 242 -4.36 -14.59 13.28
CA ILE A 242 -5.59 -14.06 13.90
C ILE A 242 -5.33 -13.58 15.33
N GLY A 243 -4.47 -14.26 16.07
CA GLY A 243 -4.11 -13.86 17.43
C GLY A 243 -3.37 -12.52 17.48
N GLU A 244 -2.47 -12.27 16.52
CA GLU A 244 -1.84 -10.96 16.37
C GLU A 244 -2.88 -9.89 16.01
N LEU A 245 -3.78 -10.16 15.06
CA LEU A 245 -4.83 -9.22 14.65
C LEU A 245 -5.72 -8.79 15.83
N VAL A 246 -6.02 -9.69 16.77
CA VAL A 246 -6.75 -9.35 18.00
C VAL A 246 -5.97 -8.31 18.83
N THR A 247 -4.67 -8.53 19.03
CA THR A 247 -3.80 -7.56 19.73
C THR A 247 -3.75 -6.22 18.99
N LEU A 248 -3.65 -6.23 17.66
CA LEU A 248 -3.66 -4.99 16.85
C LEU A 248 -4.98 -4.22 17.01
N GLY A 249 -6.11 -4.92 17.13
CA GLY A 249 -7.40 -4.29 17.41
C GLY A 249 -7.45 -3.58 18.77
N GLU A 250 -6.85 -4.19 19.81
CA GLU A 250 -6.73 -3.58 21.14
C GLU A 250 -5.83 -2.32 21.09
N LEU A 251 -4.69 -2.41 20.41
CA LEU A 251 -3.75 -1.30 20.26
C LEU A 251 -4.34 -0.16 19.42
N THR A 252 -5.20 -0.44 18.46
CA THR A 252 -5.93 0.55 17.66
C THR A 252 -6.74 1.48 18.55
N GLN A 253 -7.49 0.94 19.51
CA GLN A 253 -8.30 1.77 20.42
C GLN A 253 -7.40 2.67 21.28
N ARG A 254 -6.29 2.15 21.80
CA ARG A 254 -5.34 2.95 22.60
C ARG A 254 -4.73 4.11 21.81
N ALA A 255 -4.43 3.89 20.51
CA ALA A 255 -3.94 4.96 19.65
C ALA A 255 -5.01 6.03 19.42
N TRP A 256 -6.24 5.62 19.14
CA TRP A 256 -7.36 6.55 18.97
C TRP A 256 -7.67 7.34 20.24
N ASP A 257 -7.51 6.75 21.41
CA ASP A 257 -7.70 7.45 22.70
C ASP A 257 -6.65 8.59 22.92
N LYS A 258 -5.53 8.52 22.18
CA LYS A 258 -4.49 9.56 22.11
C LYS A 258 -4.56 10.44 20.86
N ASP A 259 -5.63 10.36 20.07
CA ASP A 259 -5.82 11.07 18.80
C ASP A 259 -4.74 10.75 17.74
N VAL A 260 -4.17 9.54 17.76
CA VAL A 260 -3.22 9.05 16.76
C VAL A 260 -3.95 8.26 15.70
N GLN A 261 -3.75 8.64 14.43
CA GLN A 261 -4.26 7.92 13.27
C GLN A 261 -3.59 6.53 13.16
N VAL A 262 -4.38 5.52 12.80
CA VAL A 262 -3.92 4.12 12.70
C VAL A 262 -4.35 3.51 11.38
N MET A 263 -3.48 2.70 10.79
CA MET A 263 -3.83 1.67 9.82
C MET A 263 -3.24 0.32 10.28
N ILE A 264 -3.86 -0.77 9.85
CA ILE A 264 -3.48 -2.12 10.20
C ILE A 264 -2.80 -2.77 9.01
N GLU A 265 -1.68 -3.44 9.20
CA GLU A 265 -1.10 -4.30 8.16
C GLU A 265 -1.69 -5.71 8.22
N GLY A 266 -1.69 -6.38 7.11
CA GLY A 266 -2.12 -7.76 6.98
C GLY A 266 -2.32 -8.15 5.53
N PRO A 267 -3.01 -9.26 5.24
CA PRO A 267 -2.28 -10.51 5.16
C PRO A 267 -1.39 -10.56 3.92
N GLY A 268 -0.45 -11.53 3.90
CA GLY A 268 0.42 -11.82 2.77
C GLY A 268 -0.18 -12.93 1.86
N HIS A 269 0.41 -14.14 1.85
CA HIS A 269 -0.11 -15.26 1.07
C HIS A 269 -1.44 -15.76 1.65
N MET A 270 -2.45 -15.94 0.78
CA MET A 270 -3.77 -16.36 1.25
C MET A 270 -4.59 -17.02 0.13
N PRO A 271 -5.22 -18.19 0.38
CA PRO A 271 -6.17 -18.77 -0.56
C PRO A 271 -7.32 -17.80 -0.87
N LEU A 272 -7.70 -17.72 -2.13
CA LEU A 272 -8.66 -16.76 -2.66
C LEU A 272 -9.98 -16.74 -1.89
N ASN A 273 -10.47 -17.91 -1.46
CA ASN A 273 -11.72 -18.07 -0.71
C ASN A 273 -11.65 -17.61 0.75
N GLN A 274 -10.47 -17.27 1.28
CA GLN A 274 -10.31 -16.78 2.64
C GLN A 274 -10.19 -15.25 2.72
N ILE A 275 -9.96 -14.57 1.61
CA ILE A 275 -9.64 -13.13 1.59
C ILE A 275 -10.82 -12.32 2.14
N ALA A 276 -12.03 -12.51 1.64
CA ALA A 276 -13.21 -11.77 2.09
C ALA A 276 -13.42 -11.88 3.61
N ALA A 277 -13.36 -13.12 4.14
CA ALA A 277 -13.52 -13.35 5.58
C ALA A 277 -12.45 -12.63 6.40
N ASN A 278 -11.18 -12.61 5.95
CA ASN A 278 -10.11 -11.90 6.64
C ASN A 278 -10.33 -10.38 6.65
N MET A 279 -10.85 -9.80 5.56
CA MET A 279 -11.23 -8.39 5.52
C MET A 279 -12.33 -8.07 6.53
N GLU A 280 -13.38 -8.89 6.59
CA GLU A 280 -14.49 -8.72 7.52
C GLU A 280 -14.05 -8.86 8.98
N ILE A 281 -13.20 -9.85 9.28
CA ILE A 281 -12.63 -10.05 10.62
C ILE A 281 -11.83 -8.80 11.04
N GLN A 282 -10.95 -8.29 10.17
CA GLN A 282 -10.18 -7.08 10.47
C GLN A 282 -11.10 -5.88 10.72
N LYS A 283 -12.08 -5.63 9.86
CA LYS A 283 -13.01 -4.51 10.04
C LYS A 283 -13.77 -4.61 11.36
N THR A 284 -14.13 -5.81 11.76
CA THR A 284 -14.83 -6.04 13.02
C THR A 284 -13.90 -5.84 14.23
N ILE A 285 -12.75 -6.51 14.26
CA ILE A 285 -11.82 -6.48 15.40
C ILE A 285 -11.17 -5.10 15.54
N CYS A 286 -10.74 -4.50 14.41
CA CYS A 286 -10.09 -3.19 14.39
C CYS A 286 -11.07 -2.04 14.13
N LYS A 287 -12.38 -2.25 14.35
CA LYS A 287 -13.44 -1.23 14.38
C LYS A 287 -13.48 -0.32 13.14
N GLY A 288 -13.21 -0.87 11.96
CA GLY A 288 -13.23 -0.15 10.69
C GLY A 288 -11.96 0.61 10.33
N ALA A 289 -10.89 0.51 11.10
CA ALA A 289 -9.59 1.09 10.76
C ALA A 289 -9.15 0.71 9.34
N PRO A 290 -8.43 1.59 8.60
CA PRO A 290 -7.91 1.28 7.28
C PRO A 290 -7.03 0.02 7.30
N PHE A 291 -7.14 -0.82 6.26
CA PHE A 291 -6.39 -2.06 6.14
C PHE A 291 -5.40 -1.96 4.98
N TYR A 292 -4.12 -2.15 5.28
CA TYR A 292 -2.98 -2.17 4.38
C TYR A 292 -2.52 -3.61 4.17
N VAL A 293 -2.65 -4.14 2.96
CA VAL A 293 -2.42 -5.55 2.69
C VAL A 293 -1.27 -5.78 1.70
N LEU A 294 -0.53 -6.87 1.88
CA LEU A 294 0.53 -7.32 0.97
C LEU A 294 -0.05 -8.31 -0.05
N GLY A 295 -0.55 -7.80 -1.15
CA GLY A 295 -1.29 -8.59 -2.12
C GLY A 295 -2.78 -8.63 -1.78
N PRO A 296 -3.35 -9.75 -1.28
CA PRO A 296 -2.73 -11.06 -0.98
C PRO A 296 -2.29 -11.86 -2.22
N LEU A 297 -1.19 -12.62 -2.06
CA LEU A 297 -0.73 -13.55 -3.10
C LEU A 297 -1.56 -14.84 -3.03
N VAL A 298 -2.27 -15.15 -4.12
CA VAL A 298 -3.30 -16.20 -4.14
C VAL A 298 -2.78 -17.58 -4.54
N THR A 299 -1.50 -17.70 -4.87
CA THR A 299 -0.81 -18.98 -5.15
C THR A 299 0.69 -18.84 -4.91
N ASP A 300 1.33 -19.93 -4.48
CA ASP A 300 2.76 -19.97 -4.17
C ASP A 300 3.63 -20.47 -5.35
N ILE A 301 3.01 -20.90 -6.46
CA ILE A 301 3.73 -21.57 -7.55
C ILE A 301 4.02 -20.66 -8.75
N ALA A 302 3.96 -19.34 -8.57
CA ALA A 302 4.12 -18.39 -9.65
C ALA A 302 5.32 -17.41 -9.48
N PRO A 303 6.53 -17.86 -9.10
CA PRO A 303 7.70 -16.98 -9.04
C PRO A 303 7.95 -16.29 -10.38
N GLY A 304 8.22 -14.98 -10.35
CA GLY A 304 8.32 -14.13 -11.53
C GLY A 304 6.99 -13.53 -11.99
N TYR A 305 5.87 -13.96 -11.41
CA TYR A 305 4.51 -13.47 -11.67
C TYR A 305 3.77 -13.05 -10.40
N ASP A 306 4.49 -12.83 -9.30
CA ASP A 306 3.90 -12.50 -8.01
C ASP A 306 3.07 -11.21 -8.04
N HIS A 307 3.42 -10.25 -8.91
CA HIS A 307 2.62 -9.05 -9.17
C HIS A 307 1.22 -9.38 -9.72
N ILE A 308 1.07 -10.44 -10.51
CA ILE A 308 -0.24 -10.90 -11.03
C ILE A 308 -1.02 -11.57 -9.91
N THR A 309 -0.40 -12.46 -9.14
CA THR A 309 -1.07 -13.15 -8.03
C THR A 309 -1.51 -12.16 -6.95
N ALA A 310 -0.69 -11.16 -6.66
CA ALA A 310 -1.00 -10.06 -5.76
C ALA A 310 -2.14 -9.16 -6.29
N ALA A 311 -2.16 -8.88 -7.60
CA ALA A 311 -3.24 -8.08 -8.19
C ALA A 311 -4.60 -8.79 -8.09
N ILE A 312 -4.64 -10.11 -8.31
CA ILE A 312 -5.86 -10.91 -8.15
C ILE A 312 -6.38 -10.82 -6.71
N GLY A 313 -5.53 -11.11 -5.75
CA GLY A 313 -5.91 -11.07 -4.34
C GLY A 313 -6.18 -9.66 -3.84
N GLY A 314 -5.41 -8.67 -4.30
CA GLY A 314 -5.57 -7.26 -3.96
C GLY A 314 -6.90 -6.68 -4.44
N ALA A 315 -7.35 -7.04 -5.64
CA ALA A 315 -8.65 -6.62 -6.15
C ALA A 315 -9.79 -7.15 -5.27
N ILE A 316 -9.70 -8.42 -4.85
CA ILE A 316 -10.68 -9.01 -3.94
C ILE A 316 -10.61 -8.35 -2.56
N ALA A 317 -9.41 -8.25 -1.99
CA ALA A 317 -9.23 -7.64 -0.68
C ALA A 317 -9.77 -6.20 -0.62
N ALA A 318 -9.45 -5.39 -1.64
CA ALA A 318 -9.93 -4.00 -1.71
C ALA A 318 -11.45 -3.91 -1.91
N THR A 319 -12.05 -4.83 -2.67
CA THR A 319 -13.51 -4.93 -2.81
C THR A 319 -14.20 -5.18 -1.46
N TYR A 320 -13.58 -5.98 -0.60
CA TYR A 320 -14.11 -6.33 0.72
C TYR A 320 -13.56 -5.46 1.87
N GLY A 321 -12.83 -4.38 1.58
CA GLY A 321 -12.54 -3.36 2.59
C GLY A 321 -11.07 -3.01 2.82
N ALA A 322 -10.10 -3.65 2.16
CA ALA A 322 -8.74 -3.13 2.15
C ALA A 322 -8.73 -1.76 1.46
N SER A 323 -7.95 -0.83 2.01
CA SER A 323 -7.91 0.57 1.55
C SER A 323 -6.55 0.93 0.94
N PHE A 324 -5.55 0.10 1.18
CA PHE A 324 -4.16 0.35 0.81
C PHE A 324 -3.49 -0.96 0.38
N LEU A 325 -2.96 -0.99 -0.83
CA LEU A 325 -2.32 -2.16 -1.41
C LEU A 325 -0.80 -1.96 -1.44
N CYS A 326 -0.06 -2.84 -0.78
CA CYS A 326 1.37 -2.95 -1.01
C CYS A 326 1.59 -3.56 -2.39
N TYR A 327 2.33 -2.86 -3.24
CA TYR A 327 2.67 -3.40 -4.54
C TYR A 327 3.58 -4.62 -4.40
N VAL A 328 3.52 -5.50 -5.37
CA VAL A 328 4.42 -6.64 -5.52
C VAL A 328 4.98 -6.61 -6.93
N THR A 329 6.27 -6.90 -7.09
CA THR A 329 6.95 -6.88 -8.39
C THR A 329 7.13 -8.28 -8.97
N PRO A 330 7.42 -8.42 -10.28
CA PRO A 330 7.84 -9.70 -10.85
C PRO A 330 9.10 -10.28 -10.20
N ALA A 331 9.92 -9.42 -9.60
CA ALA A 331 11.19 -9.80 -8.97
C ALA A 331 11.02 -10.33 -7.53
N GLU A 332 9.81 -10.27 -6.97
CA GLU A 332 9.53 -10.68 -5.58
C GLU A 332 10.06 -12.10 -5.32
N HIS A 333 10.68 -12.30 -4.16
CA HIS A 333 11.32 -13.54 -3.74
C HIS A 333 12.51 -14.02 -4.62
N LEU A 334 12.88 -13.29 -5.70
CA LEU A 334 13.91 -13.70 -6.65
C LEU A 334 15.15 -12.79 -6.65
N ARG A 335 14.95 -11.45 -6.66
CA ARG A 335 16.03 -10.45 -6.70
C ARG A 335 15.50 -9.05 -6.35
N LEU A 336 16.41 -8.09 -6.21
CA LEU A 336 16.01 -6.68 -6.12
C LEU A 336 15.36 -6.21 -7.43
N PRO A 337 14.23 -5.46 -7.36
CA PRO A 337 13.55 -4.97 -8.53
C PRO A 337 14.32 -3.85 -9.23
N ASN A 338 14.39 -3.91 -10.56
CA ASN A 338 14.83 -2.82 -11.40
C ASN A 338 13.64 -1.88 -11.75
N LEU A 339 13.87 -0.85 -12.57
CA LEU A 339 12.84 0.11 -12.98
C LEU A 339 11.65 -0.54 -13.69
N ASP A 340 11.90 -1.53 -14.56
CA ASP A 340 10.83 -2.22 -15.29
C ASP A 340 10.00 -3.09 -14.35
N ASP A 341 10.64 -3.79 -13.40
CA ASP A 341 9.92 -4.57 -12.38
C ASP A 341 9.03 -3.66 -11.51
N VAL A 342 9.55 -2.51 -11.09
CA VAL A 342 8.80 -1.51 -10.33
C VAL A 342 7.58 -1.04 -11.13
N LYS A 343 7.77 -0.72 -12.42
CA LYS A 343 6.69 -0.33 -13.32
C LYS A 343 5.60 -1.41 -13.42
N GLU A 344 5.97 -2.66 -13.69
CA GLU A 344 5.01 -3.77 -13.80
C GLU A 344 4.24 -3.98 -12.49
N GLY A 345 4.91 -3.90 -11.33
CA GLY A 345 4.26 -4.02 -10.02
C GLY A 345 3.26 -2.89 -9.74
N ILE A 346 3.61 -1.64 -10.08
CA ILE A 346 2.72 -0.49 -9.94
C ILE A 346 1.47 -0.66 -10.82
N ILE A 347 1.66 -1.00 -12.09
CA ILE A 347 0.56 -1.18 -13.03
C ILE A 347 -0.39 -2.29 -12.59
N ALA A 348 0.14 -3.44 -12.16
CA ALA A 348 -0.64 -4.55 -11.65
C ALA A 348 -1.50 -4.13 -10.43
N SER A 349 -0.89 -3.42 -9.47
CA SER A 349 -1.57 -2.92 -8.28
C SER A 349 -2.63 -1.87 -8.61
N LYS A 350 -2.37 -0.97 -9.57
CA LYS A 350 -3.35 0.03 -10.02
C LYS A 350 -4.55 -0.59 -10.72
N ILE A 351 -4.33 -1.66 -11.51
CA ILE A 351 -5.43 -2.42 -12.11
C ILE A 351 -6.30 -3.05 -11.03
N ALA A 352 -5.67 -3.65 -9.99
CA ALA A 352 -6.39 -4.23 -8.87
C ALA A 352 -7.19 -3.18 -8.09
N ALA A 353 -6.57 -2.04 -7.77
CA ALA A 353 -7.20 -0.93 -7.06
C ALA A 353 -8.40 -0.37 -7.84
N HIS A 354 -8.22 -0.10 -9.13
CA HIS A 354 -9.28 0.43 -9.98
C HIS A 354 -10.47 -0.54 -10.13
N ALA A 355 -10.20 -1.83 -10.33
CA ALA A 355 -11.24 -2.85 -10.39
C ALA A 355 -12.06 -2.92 -9.09
N ALA A 356 -11.41 -2.81 -7.95
CA ALA A 356 -12.07 -2.76 -6.65
C ALA A 356 -12.86 -1.46 -6.45
N ASP A 357 -12.34 -0.32 -6.91
CA ASP A 357 -13.02 0.97 -6.80
C ASP A 357 -14.31 1.00 -7.62
N ILE A 358 -14.33 0.37 -8.80
CA ILE A 358 -15.56 0.15 -9.57
C ILE A 358 -16.55 -0.69 -8.76
N ALA A 359 -16.11 -1.80 -8.19
CA ALA A 359 -16.97 -2.71 -7.43
C ALA A 359 -17.54 -2.05 -6.16
N LYS A 360 -16.79 -1.17 -5.50
CA LYS A 360 -17.22 -0.38 -4.35
C LYS A 360 -18.10 0.82 -4.71
N GLY A 361 -18.22 1.15 -5.99
CA GLY A 361 -18.96 2.34 -6.45
C GLY A 361 -18.28 3.66 -6.10
N ILE A 362 -16.95 3.69 -6.05
CA ILE A 362 -16.19 4.92 -5.81
C ILE A 362 -16.45 5.94 -6.94
N PRO A 363 -16.77 7.21 -6.60
CA PRO A 363 -17.06 8.24 -7.61
C PRO A 363 -15.94 8.38 -8.66
N GLY A 364 -16.32 8.43 -9.93
CA GLY A 364 -15.38 8.60 -11.05
C GLY A 364 -14.76 7.31 -11.58
N ALA A 365 -14.80 6.18 -10.84
CA ALA A 365 -14.18 4.94 -11.28
C ALA A 365 -14.85 4.39 -12.55
N MET A 366 -16.16 4.17 -12.51
CA MET A 366 -16.92 3.66 -13.67
C MET A 366 -16.98 4.65 -14.84
N GLU A 367 -16.97 5.95 -14.55
CA GLU A 367 -16.95 7.00 -15.60
C GLU A 367 -15.68 6.94 -16.44
N LEU A 368 -14.53 6.56 -15.87
CA LEU A 368 -13.28 6.39 -16.61
C LEU A 368 -13.39 5.22 -17.60
N ASP A 369 -13.95 4.08 -17.16
CA ASP A 369 -14.21 2.93 -18.03
C ASP A 369 -15.22 3.23 -19.13
N ASN A 370 -16.26 4.01 -18.82
CA ASN A 370 -17.23 4.46 -19.83
C ASN A 370 -16.55 5.36 -20.90
N LYS A 371 -15.65 6.25 -20.51
CA LYS A 371 -14.86 7.06 -21.47
C LYS A 371 -13.99 6.17 -22.34
N MET A 372 -13.30 5.21 -21.76
CA MET A 372 -12.52 4.20 -22.49
C MET A 372 -13.40 3.41 -23.48
N ALA A 373 -14.57 2.95 -23.04
CA ALA A 373 -15.50 2.21 -23.88
C ALA A 373 -15.99 3.07 -25.06
N CYS A 374 -16.28 4.35 -24.84
CA CYS A 374 -16.66 5.30 -25.89
C CYS A 374 -15.52 5.52 -26.90
N ALA A 375 -14.28 5.69 -26.45
CA ALA A 375 -13.11 5.81 -27.33
C ALA A 375 -12.93 4.53 -28.17
N ARG A 376 -13.01 3.37 -27.57
CA ARG A 376 -12.93 2.06 -28.24
C ARG A 376 -14.06 1.86 -29.27
N LYS A 377 -15.28 2.27 -28.96
CA LYS A 377 -16.41 2.23 -29.90
C LYS A 377 -16.15 3.05 -31.15
N LYS A 378 -15.54 4.24 -30.98
CA LYS A 378 -15.19 5.14 -32.08
C LYS A 378 -13.94 4.70 -32.82
N LEU A 379 -13.19 3.71 -32.33
CA LEU A 379 -11.87 3.31 -32.80
C LEU A 379 -10.86 4.46 -32.73
N ASP A 380 -11.06 5.37 -31.76
CA ASP A 380 -10.18 6.50 -31.49
C ASP A 380 -9.02 6.02 -30.59
N TRP A 381 -7.88 5.79 -31.23
CA TRP A 381 -6.70 5.24 -30.57
C TRP A 381 -6.04 6.26 -29.64
N GLU A 382 -6.06 7.53 -29.98
CA GLU A 382 -5.47 8.58 -29.14
C GLU A 382 -6.26 8.76 -27.83
N GLU A 383 -7.59 8.80 -27.91
CA GLU A 383 -8.44 8.83 -26.73
C GLU A 383 -8.31 7.50 -25.93
N THR A 384 -8.18 6.35 -26.60
CA THR A 384 -7.93 5.06 -25.94
C THR A 384 -6.63 5.08 -25.14
N PHE A 385 -5.53 5.60 -25.71
CA PHE A 385 -4.27 5.72 -25.00
C PHE A 385 -4.34 6.70 -23.82
N LYS A 386 -5.04 7.80 -23.97
CA LYS A 386 -5.23 8.81 -22.92
C LYS A 386 -5.88 8.25 -21.66
N TYR A 387 -6.84 7.32 -21.79
CA TYR A 387 -7.52 6.70 -20.67
C TYR A 387 -6.84 5.40 -20.17
N SER A 388 -5.77 4.95 -20.82
CA SER A 388 -5.05 3.74 -20.42
C SER A 388 -4.25 3.94 -19.13
N ILE A 389 -4.20 2.93 -18.28
CA ILE A 389 -3.35 2.93 -17.06
C ILE A 389 -1.87 2.97 -17.44
N ASP A 390 -1.46 2.29 -18.53
CA ASP A 390 -0.12 2.39 -19.13
C ASP A 390 -0.22 2.78 -20.61
N PRO A 391 -0.30 4.07 -20.92
CA PRO A 391 -0.41 4.55 -22.30
C PRO A 391 0.85 4.29 -23.13
N GLU A 392 2.03 4.25 -22.50
CA GLU A 392 3.30 3.99 -23.19
C GLU A 392 3.36 2.55 -23.73
N LYS A 393 3.01 1.57 -22.90
CA LYS A 393 2.95 0.14 -23.29
C LYS A 393 1.89 -0.07 -24.38
N ALA A 394 0.72 0.54 -24.22
CA ALA A 394 -0.37 0.43 -25.18
C ALA A 394 0.02 0.98 -26.56
N ARG A 395 0.64 2.17 -26.62
CA ARG A 395 1.16 2.77 -27.87
C ARG A 395 2.23 1.90 -28.51
N ARG A 396 3.21 1.43 -27.72
CA ARG A 396 4.30 0.57 -28.21
C ARG A 396 3.75 -0.70 -28.84
N TYR A 397 2.85 -1.41 -28.17
CA TYR A 397 2.27 -2.67 -28.67
C TYR A 397 1.48 -2.48 -29.97
N ARG A 398 0.77 -1.34 -30.08
CA ARG A 398 0.10 -1.03 -31.34
C ARG A 398 1.09 -0.73 -32.47
N ALA A 399 2.16 0.01 -32.19
CA ALA A 399 3.18 0.36 -33.15
C ALA A 399 3.99 -0.86 -33.65
N GLU A 400 4.28 -1.81 -32.76
CA GLU A 400 5.03 -3.05 -33.08
C GLU A 400 4.31 -3.94 -34.10
N ALA A 401 2.98 -3.85 -34.18
CA ALA A 401 2.15 -4.62 -35.08
C ALA A 401 1.07 -3.73 -35.72
N ALA A 402 1.51 -2.64 -36.32
CA ALA A 402 0.61 -1.68 -36.98
C ALA A 402 -0.21 -2.36 -38.09
N PRO A 403 -1.54 -2.17 -38.13
CA PRO A 403 -2.38 -2.71 -39.20
C PRO A 403 -2.18 -1.91 -40.48
N GLU A 404 -2.50 -2.49 -41.63
CA GLU A 404 -2.50 -1.80 -42.93
C GLU A 404 -3.49 -0.62 -42.96
N LYS A 405 -4.63 -0.77 -42.25
CA LYS A 405 -5.65 0.29 -42.08
C LYS A 405 -5.60 0.78 -40.62
N GLU A 406 -5.43 2.08 -40.42
CA GLU A 406 -5.27 2.70 -39.12
C GLU A 406 -6.51 2.62 -38.22
N ASP A 407 -7.69 2.39 -38.79
CA ASP A 407 -8.98 2.39 -38.10
C ASP A 407 -9.27 1.10 -37.29
N THR A 408 -8.50 0.02 -37.51
CA THR A 408 -8.66 -1.25 -36.78
C THR A 408 -7.35 -1.71 -36.13
N CYS A 409 -7.38 -2.76 -35.35
CA CYS A 409 -6.15 -3.45 -34.92
C CYS A 409 -5.81 -4.60 -35.87
N SER A 410 -4.54 -5.01 -35.91
CA SER A 410 -4.07 -6.11 -36.75
C SER A 410 -4.65 -7.48 -36.37
N MET A 411 -5.26 -7.62 -35.19
CA MET A 411 -5.87 -8.88 -34.73
C MET A 411 -7.12 -9.26 -35.55
N CYS A 412 -8.01 -8.28 -35.82
CA CYS A 412 -9.30 -8.54 -36.46
C CYS A 412 -9.35 -8.04 -37.93
N GLY A 413 -8.63 -6.94 -38.28
CA GLY A 413 -8.69 -6.35 -39.61
C GLY A 413 -10.11 -6.07 -40.08
N ASN A 414 -10.48 -6.57 -41.28
CA ASN A 414 -11.82 -6.41 -41.83
C ASN A 414 -12.93 -7.13 -41.04
N PHE A 415 -12.57 -8.09 -40.16
CA PHE A 415 -13.50 -8.79 -39.27
C PHE A 415 -13.78 -8.03 -37.98
N CYS A 416 -13.34 -6.79 -37.84
CA CYS A 416 -13.54 -6.01 -36.62
C CYS A 416 -15.03 -5.83 -36.30
N ALA A 417 -15.48 -6.52 -35.23
CA ALA A 417 -16.86 -6.47 -34.82
C ALA A 417 -17.35 -5.06 -34.50
N VAL A 418 -16.53 -4.26 -33.83
CA VAL A 418 -16.86 -2.86 -33.46
C VAL A 418 -17.08 -2.04 -34.72
N LYS A 419 -16.15 -2.08 -35.68
CA LYS A 419 -16.25 -1.34 -36.94
C LYS A 419 -17.50 -1.76 -37.74
N ASN A 420 -17.65 -3.06 -37.93
CA ASN A 420 -18.75 -3.60 -38.75
C ASN A 420 -20.12 -3.31 -38.13
N MET A 421 -20.25 -3.46 -36.80
CA MET A 421 -21.52 -3.16 -36.12
C MET A 421 -21.85 -1.66 -36.16
N ASN A 422 -20.87 -0.77 -36.00
CA ASN A 422 -21.11 0.67 -36.15
C ASN A 422 -21.68 0.98 -37.56
N ARG A 423 -21.04 0.46 -38.61
CA ARG A 423 -21.49 0.65 -40.02
C ARG A 423 -22.89 0.11 -40.26
N ILE A 424 -23.17 -1.09 -39.75
CA ILE A 424 -24.52 -1.72 -39.89
C ILE A 424 -25.59 -0.87 -39.20
N LEU A 425 -25.31 -0.38 -38.00
CA LEU A 425 -26.24 0.44 -37.23
C LEU A 425 -26.43 1.85 -37.84
N ASP A 426 -25.44 2.33 -38.61
CA ASP A 426 -25.53 3.54 -39.41
C ASP A 426 -26.24 3.34 -40.77
N GLY A 427 -26.75 2.11 -41.04
CA GLY A 427 -27.51 1.77 -42.22
C GLY A 427 -26.67 1.32 -43.44
N GLU A 428 -25.37 1.07 -43.24
CA GLU A 428 -24.50 0.59 -44.30
C GLU A 428 -24.66 -0.95 -44.53
N ILE A 429 -24.52 -1.35 -45.79
CA ILE A 429 -24.37 -2.76 -46.14
C ILE A 429 -22.89 -3.13 -46.03
N VAL A 430 -22.56 -4.00 -45.09
CA VAL A 430 -21.17 -4.40 -44.84
C VAL A 430 -20.89 -5.71 -45.56
N ASN A 431 -19.95 -5.69 -46.51
CA ASN A 431 -19.34 -6.88 -47.07
C ASN A 431 -17.92 -7.03 -46.47
N ILE A 432 -17.69 -8.09 -45.71
CA ILE A 432 -16.41 -8.32 -44.99
C ILE A 432 -15.28 -8.65 -45.98
N PHE A 433 -15.62 -9.13 -47.19
CA PHE A 433 -14.66 -9.53 -48.21
C PHE A 433 -14.36 -8.43 -49.24
N ASP A 434 -15.06 -7.31 -49.21
CA ASP A 434 -14.77 -6.18 -50.09
C ASP A 434 -13.70 -5.29 -49.41
N GLU A 435 -12.61 -5.05 -50.11
CA GLU A 435 -11.50 -4.18 -49.68
C GLU A 435 -11.82 -2.67 -49.83
#